data_82a4728bd73032366eb6832982466874
#
_entry.id   82a4728bd73032366eb6832982466874
#
_cell.length_a   1.000
_cell.length_b   1.000
_cell.length_c   1.000
_cell.angle_alpha   90.00
_cell.angle_beta   90.00
_cell.angle_gamma   90.00
#
_symmetry.space_group_name_H-M   'P 1'
#
loop_
_entity.id
_entity.type
_entity.pdbx_description
1 polymer ?
#
loop_
_entity_poly.entity_id
_entity_poly.type
_entity_poly.pdbx_seq_one_letter_code
_entity_poly.pdbx_strand_id
1 'polypeptide(L)'
;MYKRQDENQHLAITQNILNNWRKGDDPDMVEIVKEEEQWLIQAFKNTVDEEKRWAEYLFKDGSMIGLNDKLLQQYVEWVANRRIRAIGFKPIYDVPARNNPLPWTEHWISSKGLQVAPQETEVESYIVGGIKQDVKKDTFSGFKL
;
A
#
# COMPACT_ATOMS: atom_id res chain seq x y z
N MET A 1 -2.22 1.49 -11.93
CA MET A 1 -2.21 0.04 -11.65
C MET A 1 -0.81 -0.46 -11.33
N TYR A 2 0.20 -0.12 -12.10
CA TYR A 2 1.61 -0.50 -11.88
C TYR A 2 2.11 -0.12 -10.48
N LYS A 3 1.94 1.12 -10.03
CA LYS A 3 2.43 1.56 -8.71
C LYS A 3 1.92 0.70 -7.55
N ARG A 4 0.66 0.24 -7.55
CA ARG A 4 0.13 -0.63 -6.48
C ARG A 4 0.65 -2.05 -6.58
N GLN A 5 0.85 -2.56 -7.78
CA GLN A 5 1.45 -3.87 -8.02
C GLN A 5 2.90 -3.87 -7.55
N ASP A 6 3.64 -2.81 -7.88
CA ASP A 6 5.03 -2.64 -7.48
C ASP A 6 5.15 -2.53 -5.96
N GLU A 7 4.33 -1.70 -5.30
CA GLU A 7 4.32 -1.58 -3.83
C GLU A 7 3.94 -2.89 -3.14
N ASN A 8 2.99 -3.64 -3.68
CA ASN A 8 2.64 -4.95 -3.14
C ASN A 8 3.78 -5.97 -3.34
N GLN A 9 4.51 -5.90 -4.45
CA GLN A 9 5.68 -6.73 -4.70
C GLN A 9 6.83 -6.37 -3.76
N HIS A 10 7.14 -5.08 -3.62
CA HIS A 10 8.16 -4.60 -2.68
C HIS A 10 7.85 -5.06 -1.25
N LEU A 11 6.60 -4.90 -0.83
CA LEU A 11 6.16 -5.35 0.48
C LEU A 11 6.29 -6.87 0.65
N ALA A 12 5.86 -7.66 -0.35
CA ALA A 12 5.96 -9.11 -0.31
C ALA A 12 7.42 -9.59 -0.26
N ILE A 13 8.30 -8.97 -1.05
CA ILE A 13 9.73 -9.25 -1.06
C ILE A 13 10.33 -8.96 0.32
N THR A 14 10.09 -7.77 0.87
CA THR A 14 10.62 -7.38 2.18
C THR A 14 10.13 -8.31 3.30
N GLN A 15 8.83 -8.66 3.28
CA GLN A 15 8.26 -9.59 4.25
C GLN A 15 8.88 -10.99 4.14
N ASN A 16 9.11 -11.47 2.92
CA ASN A 16 9.77 -12.76 2.69
C ASN A 16 11.23 -12.76 3.18
N ILE A 17 11.96 -11.69 2.89
CA ILE A 17 13.35 -11.54 3.35
C ILE A 17 13.40 -11.60 4.88
N LEU A 18 12.60 -10.78 5.58
CA LEU A 18 12.57 -10.77 7.05
C LEU A 18 12.12 -12.12 7.64
N ASN A 19 11.14 -12.78 7.02
CA ASN A 19 10.75 -14.12 7.45
C ASN A 19 11.84 -15.16 7.25
N ASN A 20 12.58 -15.09 6.15
CA ASN A 20 13.68 -16.00 5.85
C ASN A 20 14.85 -15.78 6.81
N TRP A 21 15.23 -14.54 7.08
CA TRP A 21 16.25 -14.22 8.08
C TRP A 21 15.88 -14.69 9.48
N ARG A 22 14.60 -14.54 9.85
CA ARG A 22 14.12 -14.94 11.17
C ARG A 22 14.05 -16.46 11.37
N LYS A 23 13.79 -17.22 10.30
CA LYS A 23 13.55 -18.68 10.34
C LYS A 23 14.56 -19.49 9.52
N GLY A 24 15.48 -18.80 8.83
CA GLY A 24 16.37 -19.41 7.87
C GLY A 24 17.50 -20.20 8.50
N ASP A 25 18.27 -20.82 7.63
CA ASP A 25 19.40 -21.67 8.02
C ASP A 25 20.69 -20.85 8.30
N ASP A 26 20.62 -19.52 8.17
CA ASP A 26 21.72 -18.62 8.48
C ASP A 26 21.63 -18.17 9.95
N PRO A 27 22.47 -18.74 10.85
CA PRO A 27 22.44 -18.43 12.27
C PRO A 27 22.74 -16.96 12.59
N ASP A 28 23.61 -16.32 11.82
CA ASP A 28 24.02 -14.93 12.04
C ASP A 28 22.84 -14.00 11.77
N MET A 29 22.08 -14.25 10.70
CA MET A 29 20.88 -13.48 10.40
C MET A 29 19.75 -13.70 11.40
N VAL A 30 19.57 -14.92 11.89
CA VAL A 30 18.60 -15.24 12.93
C VAL A 30 18.93 -14.49 14.23
N GLU A 31 20.21 -14.44 14.61
CA GLU A 31 20.66 -13.72 15.80
C GLU A 31 20.44 -12.20 15.66
N ILE A 32 20.85 -11.59 14.56
CA ILE A 32 20.64 -10.16 14.27
C ILE A 32 19.14 -9.79 14.36
N VAL A 33 18.27 -10.56 13.70
CA VAL A 33 16.83 -10.27 13.73
C VAL A 33 16.26 -10.39 15.14
N LYS A 34 16.78 -11.29 15.96
CA LYS A 34 16.38 -11.45 17.35
C LYS A 34 16.87 -10.30 18.23
N GLU A 35 18.09 -9.84 18.03
CA GLU A 35 18.65 -8.70 18.74
C GLU A 35 17.90 -7.42 18.40
N GLU A 36 17.57 -7.21 17.14
CA GLU A 36 16.90 -6.01 16.63
C GLU A 36 15.36 -6.05 16.75
N GLU A 37 14.79 -7.11 17.34
CA GLU A 37 13.32 -7.25 17.46
C GLU A 37 12.66 -6.05 18.13
N GLN A 38 13.25 -5.56 19.22
CA GLN A 38 12.70 -4.43 19.98
C GLN A 38 12.75 -3.14 19.17
N TRP A 39 13.82 -2.92 18.44
CA TRP A 39 13.94 -1.77 17.54
C TRP A 39 12.90 -1.82 16.43
N LEU A 40 12.70 -2.99 15.83
CA LEU A 40 11.71 -3.20 14.77
C LEU A 40 10.28 -2.92 15.27
N ILE A 41 9.93 -3.45 16.45
CA ILE A 41 8.63 -3.18 17.08
C ILE A 41 8.45 -1.69 17.37
N GLN A 42 9.49 -1.01 17.84
CA GLN A 42 9.44 0.42 18.09
C GLN A 42 9.29 1.23 16.80
N ALA A 43 9.94 0.83 15.70
CA ALA A 43 9.78 1.45 14.39
C ALA A 43 8.32 1.34 13.90
N PHE A 44 7.69 0.17 14.06
CA PHE A 44 6.25 0.02 13.76
C PHE A 44 5.37 0.95 14.60
N LYS A 45 5.64 1.06 15.90
CA LYS A 45 4.87 1.95 16.78
C LYS A 45 5.01 3.42 16.38
N ASN A 46 6.24 3.86 16.11
CA ASN A 46 6.51 5.24 15.69
C ASN A 46 5.76 5.57 14.39
N THR A 47 5.78 4.67 13.41
CA THR A 47 5.03 4.85 12.16
C THR A 47 3.52 4.95 12.41
N VAL A 48 2.97 4.08 13.26
CA VAL A 48 1.54 4.15 13.61
C VAL A 48 1.19 5.45 14.32
N ASP A 49 2.04 5.94 15.21
CA ASP A 49 1.82 7.19 15.93
C ASP A 49 1.85 8.40 14.98
N GLU A 50 2.70 8.37 13.95
CA GLU A 50 2.72 9.39 12.89
C GLU A 50 1.43 9.35 12.05
N GLU A 51 0.99 8.18 11.63
CA GLU A 51 -0.25 8.00 10.87
C GLU A 51 -1.50 8.41 11.69
N LYS A 52 -1.50 8.17 13.00
CA LYS A 52 -2.56 8.65 13.89
C LYS A 52 -2.61 10.17 13.98
N ARG A 53 -1.45 10.82 14.13
CA ARG A 53 -1.36 12.30 14.12
C ARG A 53 -1.85 12.87 12.80
N TRP A 54 -1.53 12.20 11.69
CA TRP A 54 -2.03 12.59 10.39
C TRP A 54 -3.56 12.41 10.28
N ALA A 55 -4.13 11.34 10.83
CA ALA A 55 -5.57 11.14 10.90
C ALA A 55 -6.27 12.26 11.70
N GLU A 56 -5.73 12.64 12.86
CA GLU A 56 -6.22 13.76 13.66
C GLU A 56 -6.18 15.08 12.89
N TYR A 57 -5.09 15.33 12.17
CA TYR A 57 -4.95 16.52 11.34
C TYR A 57 -5.97 16.57 10.20
N LEU A 58 -6.22 15.45 9.52
CA LEU A 58 -7.19 15.36 8.43
C LEU A 58 -8.62 15.66 8.91
N PHE A 59 -8.97 15.23 10.10
CA PHE A 59 -10.33 15.36 10.64
C PHE A 59 -10.48 16.48 11.66
N LYS A 60 -9.51 17.39 11.76
CA LYS A 60 -9.54 18.52 12.71
C LYS A 60 -10.76 19.43 12.54
N ASP A 61 -11.27 19.58 11.32
CA ASP A 61 -12.37 20.46 10.96
C ASP A 61 -13.70 19.70 10.78
N GLY A 62 -13.73 18.40 11.01
CA GLY A 62 -14.92 17.56 10.94
C GLY A 62 -14.67 16.18 10.36
N SER A 63 -15.71 15.36 10.36
CA SER A 63 -15.67 13.98 9.84
C SER A 63 -16.42 13.84 8.52
N MET A 64 -16.11 12.78 7.79
CA MET A 64 -16.82 12.37 6.57
C MET A 64 -17.83 11.26 6.90
N ILE A 65 -18.81 11.06 6.01
CA ILE A 65 -19.76 9.94 6.14
C ILE A 65 -18.96 8.62 6.05
N GLY A 66 -19.02 7.83 7.14
CA GLY A 66 -18.36 6.53 7.23
C GLY A 66 -16.83 6.59 7.44
N LEU A 67 -16.27 7.77 7.68
CA LEU A 67 -14.85 7.94 7.97
C LEU A 67 -14.62 9.12 8.94
N ASN A 68 -13.94 8.83 10.05
CA ASN A 68 -13.50 9.81 11.02
C ASN A 68 -12.10 9.46 11.55
N ASP A 69 -11.54 10.33 12.37
CA ASP A 69 -10.22 10.16 13.00
C ASP A 69 -10.09 8.82 13.73
N LYS A 70 -11.07 8.47 14.56
CA LYS A 70 -11.04 7.23 15.37
C LYS A 70 -11.07 5.97 14.52
N LEU A 71 -11.95 5.93 13.50
CA LEU A 71 -12.02 4.80 12.59
C LEU A 71 -10.73 4.66 11.77
N LEU A 72 -10.16 5.78 11.33
CA LEU A 72 -8.90 5.76 10.60
C LEU A 72 -7.74 5.31 11.49
N GLN A 73 -7.67 5.77 12.73
CA GLN A 73 -6.65 5.31 13.69
C GLN A 73 -6.77 3.81 13.98
N GLN A 74 -7.98 3.28 14.18
CA GLN A 74 -8.21 1.84 14.36
C GLN A 74 -7.79 1.04 13.11
N TYR A 75 -8.05 1.60 11.92
CA TYR A 75 -7.63 0.98 10.67
C TYR A 75 -6.11 0.92 10.54
N VAL A 76 -5.40 1.99 10.91
CA VAL A 76 -3.93 2.02 10.92
C VAL A 76 -3.37 0.94 11.85
N GLU A 77 -3.90 0.80 13.07
CA GLU A 77 -3.53 -0.26 14.00
C GLU A 77 -3.81 -1.67 13.45
N TRP A 78 -4.95 -1.84 12.80
CA TRP A 78 -5.32 -3.10 12.17
C TRP A 78 -4.36 -3.46 11.03
N VAL A 79 -4.00 -2.50 10.18
CA VAL A 79 -3.01 -2.69 9.11
C VAL A 79 -1.64 -3.02 9.70
N ALA A 80 -1.19 -2.29 10.72
CA ALA A 80 0.09 -2.55 11.39
C ALA A 80 0.14 -3.98 11.95
N ASN A 81 -0.93 -4.43 12.61
CA ASN A 81 -1.04 -5.80 13.10
C ASN A 81 -0.97 -6.85 11.97
N ARG A 82 -1.56 -6.56 10.81
CA ARG A 82 -1.44 -7.46 9.65
C ARG A 82 0.00 -7.54 9.14
N ARG A 83 0.68 -6.40 9.05
CA ARG A 83 2.05 -6.31 8.55
C ARG A 83 3.05 -6.98 9.49
N ILE A 84 2.93 -6.74 10.78
CA ILE A 84 3.83 -7.35 11.76
C ILE A 84 3.64 -8.88 11.88
N ARG A 85 2.41 -9.36 11.73
CA ARG A 85 2.15 -10.82 11.64
C ARG A 85 2.74 -11.43 10.37
N ALA A 86 2.71 -10.72 9.25
CA ALA A 86 3.25 -11.20 7.98
C ALA A 86 4.77 -11.44 8.04
N ILE A 87 5.48 -10.73 8.92
CA ILE A 87 6.90 -10.99 9.24
C ILE A 87 7.10 -11.90 10.45
N GLY A 88 6.00 -12.49 10.96
CA GLY A 88 6.02 -13.55 11.96
C GLY A 88 6.10 -13.09 13.42
N PHE A 89 5.89 -11.80 13.71
CA PHE A 89 5.82 -11.29 15.08
C PHE A 89 4.39 -11.28 15.62
N LYS A 90 4.26 -11.08 16.92
CA LYS A 90 2.96 -10.94 17.57
C LYS A 90 2.32 -9.58 17.28
N PRO A 91 0.99 -9.50 17.22
CA PRO A 91 0.30 -8.21 17.09
C PRO A 91 0.68 -7.27 18.24
N ILE A 92 0.76 -5.97 17.91
CA ILE A 92 1.14 -4.92 18.87
C ILE A 92 -0.09 -4.27 19.49
N TYR A 93 -1.19 -4.18 18.72
CA TYR A 93 -2.42 -3.48 19.08
C TYR A 93 -3.55 -4.45 19.36
N ASP A 94 -4.44 -4.08 20.30
CA ASP A 94 -5.64 -4.86 20.62
C ASP A 94 -6.79 -4.56 19.63
N VAL A 95 -6.56 -4.93 18.38
CA VAL A 95 -7.54 -4.82 17.30
C VAL A 95 -7.79 -6.20 16.72
N PRO A 96 -9.07 -6.66 16.68
CA PRO A 96 -9.40 -7.99 16.18
C PRO A 96 -8.97 -8.20 14.71
N ALA A 97 -8.25 -9.27 14.45
CA ALA A 97 -7.69 -9.55 13.12
C ALA A 97 -8.77 -9.69 12.01
N ARG A 98 -9.96 -10.16 12.37
CA ARG A 98 -11.06 -10.44 11.44
C ARG A 98 -11.95 -9.23 11.16
N ASN A 99 -11.88 -8.20 11.99
CA ASN A 99 -12.73 -7.03 11.88
C ASN A 99 -11.94 -5.86 11.29
N ASN A 100 -11.97 -5.73 9.97
CA ASN A 100 -11.48 -4.53 9.33
C ASN A 100 -12.36 -3.34 9.75
N PRO A 101 -11.81 -2.30 10.42
CA PRO A 101 -12.60 -1.12 10.81
C PRO A 101 -13.16 -0.34 9.62
N LEU A 102 -12.54 -0.47 8.46
CA LEU A 102 -12.94 0.19 7.20
C LEU A 102 -13.10 -0.86 6.09
N PRO A 103 -14.14 -1.72 6.13
CA PRO A 103 -14.27 -2.86 5.22
C PRO A 103 -14.38 -2.44 3.74
N TRP A 104 -14.88 -1.26 3.44
CA TRP A 104 -14.95 -0.71 2.10
C TRP A 104 -13.57 -0.48 1.47
N THR A 105 -12.50 -0.34 2.27
CA THR A 105 -11.12 -0.18 1.76
C THR A 105 -10.66 -1.42 1.01
N GLU A 106 -11.14 -2.60 1.37
CA GLU A 106 -10.77 -3.84 0.67
C GLU A 106 -11.25 -3.85 -0.77
N HIS A 107 -12.43 -3.27 -1.03
CA HIS A 107 -12.95 -3.11 -2.39
C HIS A 107 -12.05 -2.19 -3.23
N TRP A 108 -11.55 -1.11 -2.64
CA TRP A 108 -10.68 -0.15 -3.32
C TRP A 108 -9.23 -0.61 -3.45
N ILE A 109 -8.78 -1.46 -2.53
CA ILE A 109 -7.42 -2.02 -2.55
C ILE A 109 -7.36 -3.24 -3.47
N SER A 110 -8.46 -4.01 -3.59
CA SER A 110 -8.51 -5.13 -4.50
C SER A 110 -8.52 -4.64 -5.95
N SER A 111 -7.63 -5.18 -6.76
CA SER A 111 -7.52 -4.83 -8.19
C SER A 111 -8.76 -5.18 -9.03
N LYS A 112 -9.73 -5.86 -8.46
CA LYS A 112 -10.91 -6.41 -9.14
C LYS A 112 -12.05 -5.42 -9.39
N GLY A 113 -11.88 -4.13 -9.20
CA GLY A 113 -12.97 -3.17 -9.38
C GLY A 113 -12.53 -1.72 -9.54
N LEU A 114 -11.24 -1.47 -9.60
CA LEU A 114 -10.72 -0.13 -9.76
C LEU A 114 -10.83 0.31 -11.22
N GLN A 115 -11.55 1.40 -11.44
CA GLN A 115 -11.33 2.21 -12.64
C GLN A 115 -9.90 2.73 -12.59
N VAL A 116 -9.06 2.18 -13.44
CA VAL A 116 -7.69 2.65 -13.62
C VAL A 116 -7.76 3.92 -14.47
N ALA A 117 -7.08 4.98 -14.06
CA ALA A 117 -6.98 6.17 -14.89
C ALA A 117 -6.37 5.79 -16.26
N PRO A 118 -6.81 6.37 -17.37
CA PRO A 118 -6.33 6.01 -18.71
C PRO A 118 -4.80 6.01 -18.84
N GLN A 119 -4.12 6.92 -18.13
CA GLN A 119 -2.66 7.00 -18.08
C GLN A 119 -1.99 5.90 -17.25
N GLU A 120 -2.76 5.13 -16.49
CA GLU A 120 -2.29 4.03 -15.66
C GLU A 120 -2.66 2.65 -16.24
N THR A 121 -3.34 2.62 -17.39
CA THR A 121 -3.64 1.38 -18.11
C THR A 121 -2.43 0.96 -18.95
N GLU A 122 -2.22 -0.34 -19.08
CA GLU A 122 -1.21 -0.86 -20.00
C GLU A 122 -1.49 -0.38 -21.43
N VAL A 123 -0.43 -0.16 -22.19
CA VAL A 123 -0.53 0.22 -23.61
C VAL A 123 -1.33 -0.80 -24.41
N GLU A 124 -1.35 -2.06 -23.98
CA GLU A 124 -2.16 -3.13 -24.57
C GLU A 124 -3.68 -2.91 -24.41
N SER A 125 -4.10 -2.10 -23.43
CA SER A 125 -5.51 -1.72 -23.27
C SER A 125 -5.92 -0.53 -24.16
N TYR A 126 -4.99 0.13 -24.81
CA TYR A 126 -5.28 1.04 -25.88
C TYR A 126 -5.76 0.25 -27.09
N ILE A 127 -7.03 0.35 -27.39
CA ILE A 127 -7.57 -0.15 -28.65
C ILE A 127 -6.90 0.66 -29.76
N VAL A 128 -5.91 0.08 -30.42
CA VAL A 128 -5.13 0.71 -31.51
C VAL A 128 -6.03 1.29 -32.61
N GLY A 129 -7.26 0.80 -32.74
CA GLY A 129 -8.27 1.34 -33.66
C GLY A 129 -9.14 2.48 -33.12
N GLY A 130 -8.99 2.84 -31.81
CA GLY A 130 -9.77 3.92 -31.19
C GLY A 130 -9.16 5.32 -31.32
N ILE A 131 -7.88 5.39 -31.65
CA ILE A 131 -7.19 6.65 -31.93
C ILE A 131 -7.48 7.01 -33.39
N LYS A 132 -8.35 7.97 -33.61
CA LYS A 132 -8.44 8.60 -34.93
C LYS A 132 -7.08 9.19 -35.26
N GLN A 133 -6.37 8.58 -36.18
CA GLN A 133 -5.18 9.18 -36.76
C GLN A 133 -5.65 10.29 -37.73
N ASP A 134 -5.88 11.44 -37.19
CA ASP A 134 -6.29 12.63 -38.01
C ASP A 134 -5.07 13.23 -38.72
N VAL A 135 -3.87 12.77 -38.41
CA VAL A 135 -2.64 13.26 -39.02
C VAL A 135 -2.40 12.51 -40.34
N LYS A 136 -2.58 13.17 -41.43
CA LYS A 136 -2.20 12.70 -42.77
C LYS A 136 -0.77 13.15 -43.07
N LYS A 137 -0.12 12.49 -44.04
CA LYS A 137 1.27 12.77 -44.45
C LYS A 137 1.50 14.24 -44.85
N ASP A 138 0.46 14.94 -45.22
CA ASP A 138 0.48 16.31 -45.69
C ASP A 138 -0.04 17.34 -44.65
N THR A 139 -0.47 16.87 -43.46
CA THR A 139 -1.02 17.73 -42.41
C THR A 139 -0.05 18.85 -41.99
N PHE A 140 1.24 18.62 -42.09
CA PHE A 140 2.29 19.59 -41.74
C PHE A 140 3.05 20.15 -42.93
N SER A 141 2.59 19.90 -44.16
CA SER A 141 3.29 20.36 -45.39
C SER A 141 3.38 21.87 -45.53
N GLY A 142 2.57 22.63 -44.79
CA GLY A 142 2.58 24.10 -44.75
C GLY A 142 3.52 24.71 -43.70
N PHE A 143 4.12 23.89 -42.80
CA PHE A 143 5.08 24.38 -41.82
C PHE A 143 6.49 24.31 -42.41
N LYS A 144 7.06 25.45 -42.75
CA LYS A 144 8.49 25.59 -43.02
C LYS A 144 9.22 25.71 -41.66
N LEU A 145 10.07 24.74 -41.36
CA LEU A 145 11.07 24.85 -40.31
C LEU A 145 12.17 25.80 -40.72
#